data_d41de25a5782942b4226e944c2f4e426
#
_entry.id   d41de25a5782942b4226e944c2f4e426
#
_cell.length_a   1.000
_cell.length_b   1.000
_cell.length_c   1.000
_cell.angle_alpha   90.00
_cell.angle_beta   90.00
_cell.angle_gamma   90.00
#
_symmetry.space_group_name_H-M   'P 1'
#
loop_
_entity.id
_entity.type
_entity.pdbx_description
1 polymer ?
#
loop_
_entity_poly.entity_id
_entity_poly.type
_entity_poly.pdbx_seq_one_letter_code
_entity_poly.pdbx_strand_id
1 'polypeptide(L)'
;MFYLAFRMLYCHAQIQQGNFYDKSGEVEGNYNFWVYTPADYENDDHKTPLIIFLHGASLCGRDINKVRRYGVLDAIEKGKIIPALVLAPQNSGGAWRPEKINGLLEWMKANYRVDTTRVYVIGMSLGGYGTLDFVGEYPQKVAAAMALCGGCSLNNLEGLADVPLWIMHGTADRAVNISQSKRIVEYLQNAGKDKLLRYNWLAKGTHGILARLFYLQKTYDWLFAHSTMDKPREVNKNFDIDFSDIKQTYEELKWFKGMFDDD
;
A
#
# COMPACT_ATOMS: atom_id res chain seq x y z
N MET A 1 59.35 -10.24 -0.12
CA MET A 1 58.19 -10.30 0.79
C MET A 1 57.25 -9.16 0.36
N PHE A 2 56.39 -9.43 -0.62
CA PHE A 2 55.49 -8.43 -1.22
C PHE A 2 54.09 -8.60 -0.59
N TYR A 3 53.64 -7.59 0.17
CA TYR A 3 52.25 -7.51 0.63
C TYR A 3 51.42 -6.87 -0.48
N LEU A 4 50.62 -7.66 -1.18
CA LEU A 4 49.57 -7.19 -2.06
C LEU A 4 48.36 -6.81 -1.19
N ALA A 5 48.12 -5.53 -1.02
CA ALA A 5 46.92 -4.98 -0.45
C ALA A 5 45.80 -5.09 -1.50
N PHE A 6 44.88 -6.03 -1.33
CA PHE A 6 43.63 -6.08 -2.06
C PHE A 6 42.73 -4.95 -1.54
N ARG A 7 42.72 -3.82 -2.23
CA ARG A 7 41.65 -2.82 -2.08
C ARG A 7 40.39 -3.39 -2.74
N MET A 8 39.45 -3.89 -1.92
CA MET A 8 38.07 -4.09 -2.35
C MET A 8 37.52 -2.71 -2.72
N LEU A 9 37.34 -2.46 -3.99
CA LEU A 9 36.53 -1.38 -4.50
C LEU A 9 35.07 -1.74 -4.19
N TYR A 10 34.56 -1.27 -3.06
CA TYR A 10 33.12 -1.19 -2.86
C TYR A 10 32.59 -0.15 -3.84
N CYS A 11 32.03 -0.62 -4.95
CA CYS A 11 31.22 0.21 -5.83
C CYS A 11 29.96 0.56 -5.04
N HIS A 12 29.90 1.73 -4.41
CA HIS A 12 28.69 2.30 -3.86
C HIS A 12 27.81 2.64 -5.07
N ALA A 13 26.95 1.70 -5.48
CA ALA A 13 25.87 2.04 -6.36
C ALA A 13 24.97 3.00 -5.56
N GLN A 14 25.00 4.28 -5.87
CA GLN A 14 24.00 5.23 -5.37
C GLN A 14 22.63 4.66 -5.75
N ILE A 15 21.83 4.33 -4.76
CA ILE A 15 20.45 3.89 -4.99
C ILE A 15 19.72 5.11 -5.53
N GLN A 16 19.49 5.13 -6.84
CA GLN A 16 18.77 6.20 -7.47
C GLN A 16 17.32 6.19 -6.97
N GLN A 17 16.92 7.25 -6.25
CA GLN A 17 15.53 7.43 -5.85
C GLN A 17 14.69 7.82 -7.08
N GLY A 18 13.45 7.35 -7.12
CA GLY A 18 12.47 7.78 -8.13
C GLY A 18 11.99 9.21 -7.89
N ASN A 19 11.03 9.64 -8.68
CA ASN A 19 10.55 11.02 -8.69
C ASN A 19 9.16 11.17 -8.07
N PHE A 20 8.94 12.29 -7.37
CA PHE A 20 7.64 12.66 -6.79
C PHE A 20 7.06 13.85 -7.54
N TYR A 21 5.79 13.77 -7.92
CA TYR A 21 5.07 14.80 -8.65
C TYR A 21 3.81 15.20 -7.89
N ASP A 22 3.70 16.49 -7.54
CA ASP A 22 2.47 17.09 -7.06
C ASP A 22 1.51 17.28 -8.24
N LYS A 23 0.34 16.66 -8.18
CA LYS A 23 -0.71 16.67 -9.17
C LYS A 23 -1.99 17.34 -8.63
N SER A 24 -1.79 18.42 -7.88
CA SER A 24 -2.90 19.22 -7.36
C SER A 24 -3.63 19.94 -8.50
N GLY A 25 -4.96 19.77 -8.53
CA GLY A 25 -5.82 20.41 -9.54
C GLY A 25 -5.83 19.75 -10.92
N GLU A 26 -5.07 18.68 -11.15
CA GLU A 26 -5.03 17.99 -12.45
C GLU A 26 -6.36 17.33 -12.86
N VAL A 27 -7.18 16.93 -11.89
CA VAL A 27 -8.50 16.32 -12.15
C VAL A 27 -9.56 17.16 -11.44
N GLU A 28 -10.32 17.92 -12.22
CA GLU A 28 -11.34 18.81 -11.69
C GLU A 28 -12.37 18.06 -10.83
N GLY A 29 -12.71 18.64 -9.68
CA GLY A 29 -13.69 18.07 -8.74
C GLY A 29 -13.22 16.78 -8.03
N ASN A 30 -11.99 16.35 -8.24
CA ASN A 30 -11.42 15.15 -7.59
C ASN A 30 -10.49 15.53 -6.42
N TYR A 31 -9.79 14.54 -5.86
CA TYR A 31 -8.73 14.72 -4.88
C TYR A 31 -7.49 15.30 -5.54
N ASN A 32 -6.75 16.16 -4.85
CA ASN A 32 -5.35 16.42 -5.14
C ASN A 32 -4.54 15.17 -4.82
N PHE A 33 -3.44 14.90 -5.51
CA PHE A 33 -2.69 13.68 -5.32
C PHE A 33 -1.22 13.82 -5.64
N TRP A 34 -0.40 12.98 -5.00
CA TRP A 34 0.98 12.73 -5.38
C TRP A 34 1.05 11.56 -6.35
N VAL A 35 1.96 11.66 -7.31
CA VAL A 35 2.42 10.53 -8.11
C VAL A 35 3.89 10.31 -7.82
N TYR A 36 4.28 9.07 -7.57
CA TYR A 36 5.68 8.64 -7.55
C TYR A 36 5.94 7.72 -8.74
N THR A 37 7.08 7.94 -9.42
CA THR A 37 7.63 7.02 -10.43
C THR A 37 8.90 6.39 -9.90
N PRO A 38 9.11 5.05 -10.01
CA PRO A 38 10.35 4.42 -9.58
C PRO A 38 11.54 4.90 -10.43
N ALA A 39 12.75 4.71 -9.93
CA ALA A 39 13.97 5.25 -10.53
C ALA A 39 14.24 4.76 -11.96
N ASP A 40 13.81 3.56 -12.27
CA ASP A 40 13.96 2.90 -13.56
C ASP A 40 12.80 3.17 -14.54
N TYR A 41 11.79 3.95 -14.12
CA TYR A 41 10.57 4.18 -14.91
C TYR A 41 10.85 4.77 -16.31
N GLU A 42 11.87 5.63 -16.46
CA GLU A 42 12.22 6.25 -17.74
C GLU A 42 13.22 5.41 -18.56
N ASN A 43 13.70 4.28 -18.04
CA ASN A 43 14.75 3.49 -18.70
C ASN A 43 14.22 2.64 -19.86
N ASP A 44 12.92 2.35 -19.86
CA ASP A 44 12.28 1.56 -20.89
C ASP A 44 10.77 1.88 -21.01
N ASP A 45 10.07 1.21 -21.96
CA ASP A 45 8.63 1.39 -22.20
C ASP A 45 7.76 0.34 -21.49
N HIS A 46 8.29 -0.43 -20.56
CA HIS A 46 7.52 -1.45 -19.85
C HIS A 46 6.42 -0.83 -18.99
N LYS A 47 5.30 -1.53 -18.92
CA LYS A 47 4.21 -1.17 -18.01
C LYS A 47 4.60 -1.49 -16.57
N THR A 48 4.38 -0.52 -15.70
CA THR A 48 4.79 -0.55 -14.30
C THR A 48 3.58 -0.81 -13.39
N PRO A 49 3.68 -1.68 -12.37
CA PRO A 49 2.63 -1.86 -11.37
C PRO A 49 2.22 -0.54 -10.72
N LEU A 50 0.99 -0.46 -10.23
CA LEU A 50 0.48 0.73 -9.54
C LEU A 50 0.03 0.39 -8.12
N ILE A 51 0.48 1.14 -7.13
CA ILE A 51 -0.06 1.15 -5.78
C ILE A 51 -0.92 2.39 -5.59
N ILE A 52 -2.17 2.21 -5.18
CA ILE A 52 -3.04 3.27 -4.68
C ILE A 52 -2.93 3.26 -3.15
N PHE A 53 -2.36 4.33 -2.58
CA PHE A 53 -2.23 4.51 -1.15
C PHE A 53 -3.32 5.43 -0.60
N LEU A 54 -4.15 4.92 0.31
CA LEU A 54 -5.23 5.66 0.95
C LEU A 54 -4.89 5.94 2.41
N HIS A 55 -4.67 7.19 2.74
CA HIS A 55 -4.25 7.62 4.08
C HIS A 55 -5.40 7.60 5.10
N GLY A 56 -5.04 7.58 6.39
CA GLY A 56 -5.97 7.72 7.50
C GLY A 56 -6.40 9.17 7.77
N ALA A 57 -7.35 9.34 8.69
CA ALA A 57 -7.97 10.64 8.99
C ALA A 57 -6.96 11.71 9.44
N SER A 58 -5.85 11.33 10.08
CA SER A 58 -4.81 12.26 10.55
C SER A 58 -4.13 13.05 9.42
N LEU A 59 -4.16 12.56 8.18
CA LEU A 59 -3.58 13.23 7.02
C LEU A 59 -4.62 13.98 6.18
N CYS A 60 -5.90 13.98 6.58
CA CYS A 60 -6.92 14.78 5.92
C CYS A 60 -6.59 16.28 5.95
N GLY A 61 -7.07 16.98 4.95
CA GLY A 61 -6.93 18.44 4.84
C GLY A 61 -6.70 18.91 3.42
N ARG A 62 -6.15 20.14 3.30
CA ARG A 62 -5.86 20.78 2.00
C ARG A 62 -4.37 20.93 1.71
N ASP A 63 -3.52 20.63 2.67
CA ASP A 63 -2.06 20.60 2.50
C ASP A 63 -1.65 19.20 2.05
N ILE A 64 -1.41 19.06 0.77
CA ILE A 64 -1.09 17.78 0.13
C ILE A 64 0.22 17.14 0.70
N ASN A 65 1.13 17.95 1.26
CA ASN A 65 2.36 17.45 1.87
C ASN A 65 2.09 16.59 3.11
N LYS A 66 0.91 16.71 3.73
CA LYS A 66 0.52 15.80 4.83
C LYS A 66 0.55 14.34 4.42
N VAL A 67 0.21 14.01 3.16
CA VAL A 67 0.18 12.63 2.66
C VAL A 67 1.55 11.96 2.70
N ARG A 68 2.63 12.76 2.79
CA ARG A 68 4.01 12.29 2.88
C ARG A 68 4.50 12.08 4.32
N ARG A 69 3.68 12.28 5.36
CA ARG A 69 4.10 12.19 6.76
C ARG A 69 4.17 10.76 7.30
N TYR A 70 3.46 9.82 6.70
CA TYR A 70 3.58 8.37 6.92
C TYR A 70 2.97 7.61 5.73
N GLY A 71 3.23 6.31 5.64
CA GLY A 71 2.68 5.46 4.60
C GLY A 71 3.67 5.20 3.48
N VAL A 72 3.15 4.88 2.30
CA VAL A 72 3.96 4.42 1.17
C VAL A 72 4.96 5.49 0.71
N LEU A 73 4.54 6.77 0.61
CA LEU A 73 5.43 7.84 0.17
C LEU A 73 6.55 8.12 1.19
N ASP A 74 6.22 8.17 2.47
CA ASP A 74 7.21 8.35 3.53
C ASP A 74 8.20 7.16 3.62
N ALA A 75 7.72 5.94 3.36
CA ALA A 75 8.60 4.78 3.29
C ALA A 75 9.62 4.91 2.15
N ILE A 76 9.20 5.40 0.98
CA ILE A 76 10.08 5.67 -0.15
C ILE A 76 11.09 6.77 0.20
N GLU A 77 10.66 7.88 0.80
CA GLU A 77 11.53 8.98 1.23
C GLU A 77 12.58 8.53 2.26
N LYS A 78 12.24 7.52 3.05
CA LYS A 78 13.15 6.89 4.01
C LYS A 78 14.02 5.78 3.40
N GLY A 79 14.05 5.67 2.08
CA GLY A 79 14.93 4.77 1.37
C GLY A 79 14.33 3.41 0.98
N LYS A 80 13.00 3.19 1.19
CA LYS A 80 12.36 1.96 0.72
C LYS A 80 12.28 1.96 -0.80
N ILE A 81 12.80 0.90 -1.43
CA ILE A 81 12.72 0.73 -2.88
C ILE A 81 11.40 0.02 -3.20
N ILE A 82 10.52 0.71 -3.93
CA ILE A 82 9.24 0.20 -4.38
C ILE A 82 9.21 0.26 -5.91
N PRO A 83 9.31 -0.89 -6.61
CA PRO A 83 9.33 -0.95 -8.07
C PRO A 83 7.89 -0.82 -8.65
N ALA A 84 7.20 0.25 -8.29
CA ALA A 84 5.84 0.53 -8.71
C ALA A 84 5.59 2.03 -8.78
N LEU A 85 4.68 2.45 -9.65
CA LEU A 85 4.03 3.75 -9.55
C LEU A 85 3.25 3.82 -8.23
N VAL A 86 3.20 5.00 -7.62
CA VAL A 86 2.32 5.23 -6.47
C VAL A 86 1.39 6.40 -6.75
N LEU A 87 0.10 6.16 -6.62
CA LEU A 87 -0.95 7.17 -6.58
C LEU A 87 -1.35 7.38 -5.12
N ALA A 88 -1.12 8.57 -4.59
CA ALA A 88 -1.44 8.91 -3.21
C ALA A 88 -2.32 10.17 -3.14
N PRO A 89 -3.65 10.01 -3.24
CA PRO A 89 -4.58 11.12 -3.14
C PRO A 89 -4.68 11.66 -1.72
N GLN A 90 -5.06 12.94 -1.59
CA GLN A 90 -5.40 13.58 -0.33
C GLN A 90 -6.90 13.77 -0.20
N ASN A 91 -7.50 13.12 0.77
CA ASN A 91 -8.87 13.37 1.20
C ASN A 91 -8.92 14.64 2.07
N SER A 92 -9.76 15.58 1.73
CA SER A 92 -9.96 16.81 2.52
C SER A 92 -10.69 16.55 3.85
N GLY A 93 -11.39 15.44 3.97
CA GLY A 93 -12.19 14.98 5.11
C GLY A 93 -13.41 14.19 4.67
N GLY A 94 -14.03 13.47 5.62
CA GLY A 94 -15.13 12.54 5.35
C GLY A 94 -14.67 11.19 4.80
N ALA A 95 -15.60 10.34 4.37
CA ALA A 95 -15.32 9.05 3.80
C ALA A 95 -14.58 9.17 2.45
N TRP A 96 -13.75 8.20 2.15
CA TRP A 96 -13.23 8.03 0.80
C TRP A 96 -14.36 7.69 -0.16
N ARG A 97 -14.28 8.21 -1.37
CA ARG A 97 -15.29 8.02 -2.41
C ARG A 97 -14.72 7.12 -3.51
N PRO A 98 -15.22 5.88 -3.65
CA PRO A 98 -14.72 4.92 -4.64
C PRO A 98 -14.70 5.45 -6.06
N GLU A 99 -15.74 6.21 -6.46
CA GLU A 99 -15.83 6.80 -7.79
C GLU A 99 -14.75 7.87 -8.05
N LYS A 100 -14.34 8.62 -7.03
CA LYS A 100 -13.21 9.56 -7.15
C LYS A 100 -11.88 8.84 -7.28
N ILE A 101 -11.66 7.80 -6.48
CA ILE A 101 -10.45 6.95 -6.57
C ILE A 101 -10.39 6.32 -7.96
N ASN A 102 -11.52 5.82 -8.48
CA ASN A 102 -11.60 5.29 -9.83
C ASN A 102 -11.26 6.34 -10.90
N GLY A 103 -11.75 7.57 -10.76
CA GLY A 103 -11.42 8.67 -11.66
C GLY A 103 -9.91 8.94 -11.71
N LEU A 104 -9.23 8.91 -10.55
CA LEU A 104 -7.77 9.04 -10.50
C LEU A 104 -7.03 7.84 -11.10
N LEU A 105 -7.54 6.63 -10.89
CA LEU A 105 -6.99 5.44 -11.54
C LEU A 105 -7.06 5.54 -13.07
N GLU A 106 -8.21 5.98 -13.63
CA GLU A 106 -8.34 6.17 -15.08
C GLU A 106 -7.41 7.29 -15.58
N TRP A 107 -7.25 8.36 -14.82
CA TRP A 107 -6.28 9.40 -15.15
C TRP A 107 -4.83 8.85 -15.14
N MET A 108 -4.45 8.05 -14.14
CA MET A 108 -3.13 7.38 -14.11
C MET A 108 -2.90 6.51 -15.34
N LYS A 109 -3.90 5.72 -15.75
CA LYS A 109 -3.83 4.86 -16.96
C LYS A 109 -3.65 5.66 -18.25
N ALA A 110 -4.21 6.86 -18.31
CA ALA A 110 -4.12 7.74 -19.48
C ALA A 110 -2.77 8.49 -19.57
N ASN A 111 -2.11 8.73 -18.42
CA ASN A 111 -0.94 9.59 -18.36
C ASN A 111 0.38 8.86 -18.02
N TYR A 112 0.30 7.60 -17.55
CA TYR A 112 1.46 6.79 -17.17
C TYR A 112 1.37 5.37 -17.75
N ARG A 113 2.50 4.70 -17.88
CA ARG A 113 2.60 3.31 -18.35
C ARG A 113 2.18 2.33 -17.25
N VAL A 114 0.92 2.36 -16.84
CA VAL A 114 0.38 1.49 -15.80
C VAL A 114 0.19 0.08 -16.32
N ASP A 115 0.72 -0.91 -15.60
CA ASP A 115 0.32 -2.30 -15.76
C ASP A 115 -1.06 -2.50 -15.11
N THR A 116 -2.10 -2.48 -15.92
CA THR A 116 -3.49 -2.60 -15.46
C THR A 116 -3.83 -3.97 -14.89
N THR A 117 -2.94 -4.94 -15.07
CA THR A 117 -3.09 -6.27 -14.46
C THR A 117 -2.51 -6.35 -13.05
N ARG A 118 -1.75 -5.32 -12.63
CA ARG A 118 -1.06 -5.23 -11.34
C ARG A 118 -1.34 -3.89 -10.64
N VAL A 119 -2.63 -3.63 -10.39
CA VAL A 119 -3.08 -2.47 -9.59
C VAL A 119 -3.39 -2.94 -8.18
N TYR A 120 -2.75 -2.35 -7.20
CA TYR A 120 -2.86 -2.69 -5.77
C TYR A 120 -3.43 -1.53 -4.99
N VAL A 121 -4.18 -1.84 -3.94
CA VAL A 121 -4.74 -0.82 -3.04
C VAL A 121 -4.32 -1.14 -1.60
N ILE A 122 -3.77 -0.15 -0.93
CA ILE A 122 -3.40 -0.28 0.49
C ILE A 122 -3.80 0.97 1.26
N GLY A 123 -4.43 0.79 2.41
CA GLY A 123 -4.81 1.92 3.26
C GLY A 123 -5.01 1.54 4.70
N MET A 124 -4.97 2.55 5.57
CA MET A 124 -5.08 2.37 7.02
C MET A 124 -6.18 3.25 7.60
N SER A 125 -6.91 2.73 8.61
CA SER A 125 -7.94 3.49 9.32
C SER A 125 -9.03 3.97 8.36
N LEU A 126 -9.25 5.27 8.23
CA LEU A 126 -10.11 5.84 7.18
C LEU A 126 -9.70 5.34 5.78
N GLY A 127 -8.40 5.21 5.50
CA GLY A 127 -7.88 4.63 4.26
C GLY A 127 -8.15 3.12 4.15
N GLY A 128 -8.21 2.40 5.27
CA GLY A 128 -8.63 1.00 5.30
C GLY A 128 -10.09 0.82 4.90
N TYR A 129 -10.98 1.73 5.34
CA TYR A 129 -12.35 1.82 4.82
C TYR A 129 -12.38 2.11 3.33
N GLY A 130 -11.63 3.14 2.89
CA GLY A 130 -11.55 3.48 1.47
C GLY A 130 -11.02 2.34 0.61
N THR A 131 -10.08 1.54 1.12
CA THR A 131 -9.57 0.35 0.44
C THR A 131 -10.68 -0.68 0.23
N LEU A 132 -11.42 -1.02 1.27
CA LEU A 132 -12.48 -2.02 1.20
C LEU A 132 -13.66 -1.53 0.36
N ASP A 133 -14.04 -0.26 0.49
CA ASP A 133 -15.11 0.34 -0.31
C ASP A 133 -14.73 0.36 -1.79
N PHE A 134 -13.50 0.74 -2.12
CA PHE A 134 -13.03 0.75 -3.51
C PHE A 134 -12.94 -0.66 -4.11
N VAL A 135 -12.41 -1.62 -3.36
CA VAL A 135 -12.34 -3.02 -3.82
C VAL A 135 -13.73 -3.61 -4.02
N GLY A 136 -14.66 -3.35 -3.11
CA GLY A 136 -16.03 -3.86 -3.23
C GLY A 136 -16.79 -3.32 -4.45
N GLU A 137 -16.55 -2.05 -4.83
CA GLU A 137 -17.18 -1.42 -6.00
C GLU A 137 -16.48 -1.74 -7.33
N TYR A 138 -15.14 -1.91 -7.31
CA TYR A 138 -14.33 -2.10 -8.52
C TYR A 138 -13.40 -3.32 -8.45
N PRO A 139 -13.88 -4.52 -8.03
CA PRO A 139 -13.02 -5.69 -7.80
C PRO A 139 -12.23 -6.11 -9.05
N GLN A 140 -12.79 -5.92 -10.24
CA GLN A 140 -12.16 -6.27 -11.51
C GLN A 140 -10.93 -5.42 -11.85
N LYS A 141 -10.73 -4.28 -11.17
CA LYS A 141 -9.61 -3.37 -11.40
C LYS A 141 -8.44 -3.61 -10.46
N VAL A 142 -8.58 -4.51 -9.47
CA VAL A 142 -7.61 -4.68 -8.38
C VAL A 142 -6.99 -6.06 -8.41
N ALA A 143 -5.67 -6.11 -8.43
CA ALA A 143 -4.90 -7.34 -8.37
C ALA A 143 -4.83 -7.91 -6.95
N ALA A 144 -4.57 -7.07 -5.96
CA ALA A 144 -4.65 -7.41 -4.54
C ALA A 144 -4.86 -6.14 -3.70
N ALA A 145 -5.36 -6.30 -2.48
CA ALA A 145 -5.53 -5.18 -1.56
C ALA A 145 -5.20 -5.56 -0.11
N MET A 146 -4.69 -4.57 0.64
CA MET A 146 -4.43 -4.70 2.06
C MET A 146 -5.15 -3.59 2.84
N ALA A 147 -6.08 -3.97 3.71
CA ALA A 147 -6.85 -3.05 4.54
C ALA A 147 -6.40 -3.15 6.01
N LEU A 148 -5.85 -2.05 6.52
CA LEU A 148 -5.29 -1.96 7.86
C LEU A 148 -6.25 -1.22 8.79
N CYS A 149 -6.67 -1.88 9.87
CA CYS A 149 -7.58 -1.37 10.92
C CYS A 149 -8.74 -0.51 10.37
N GLY A 150 -9.43 -1.04 9.36
CA GLY A 150 -10.58 -0.42 8.71
C GLY A 150 -11.85 -1.25 8.84
N GLY A 151 -12.87 -0.82 8.14
CA GLY A 151 -14.13 -1.50 7.90
C GLY A 151 -14.59 -1.26 6.47
N CYS A 152 -15.84 -1.61 6.15
CA CYS A 152 -16.45 -1.35 4.86
C CYS A 152 -17.79 -0.65 5.06
N SER A 153 -18.02 0.42 4.28
CA SER A 153 -19.24 1.22 4.33
C SER A 153 -20.33 0.69 3.37
N LEU A 154 -19.95 -0.23 2.48
CA LEU A 154 -20.87 -0.80 1.49
C LEU A 154 -21.89 -1.75 2.16
N ASN A 155 -23.09 -1.75 1.61
CA ASN A 155 -24.13 -2.71 1.98
C ASN A 155 -23.88 -4.09 1.36
N ASN A 156 -23.36 -4.14 0.14
CA ASN A 156 -22.99 -5.37 -0.56
C ASN A 156 -21.48 -5.59 -0.48
N LEU A 157 -21.05 -6.69 0.12
CA LEU A 157 -19.63 -7.05 0.30
C LEU A 157 -19.15 -8.11 -0.71
N GLU A 158 -19.99 -8.50 -1.67
CA GLU A 158 -19.65 -9.61 -2.58
C GLU A 158 -18.39 -9.36 -3.41
N GLY A 159 -18.18 -8.13 -3.89
CA GLY A 159 -16.99 -7.77 -4.66
C GLY A 159 -15.67 -8.00 -3.92
N LEU A 160 -15.70 -8.02 -2.57
CA LEU A 160 -14.51 -8.31 -1.76
C LEU A 160 -14.02 -9.76 -1.92
N ALA A 161 -14.89 -10.68 -2.33
CA ALA A 161 -14.55 -12.08 -2.54
C ALA A 161 -13.73 -12.33 -3.82
N ASP A 162 -13.75 -11.39 -4.76
CA ASP A 162 -13.14 -11.55 -6.08
C ASP A 162 -11.67 -11.07 -6.13
N VAL A 163 -11.16 -10.54 -5.01
CA VAL A 163 -9.82 -9.95 -4.93
C VAL A 163 -9.00 -10.60 -3.81
N PRO A 164 -7.74 -10.99 -4.05
CA PRO A 164 -6.78 -11.28 -2.99
C PRO A 164 -6.77 -10.14 -1.97
N LEU A 165 -7.38 -10.39 -0.82
CA LEU A 165 -7.62 -9.37 0.21
C LEU A 165 -6.97 -9.78 1.52
N TRP A 166 -6.13 -8.88 2.06
CA TRP A 166 -5.56 -9.06 3.39
C TRP A 166 -6.06 -7.99 4.36
N ILE A 167 -6.77 -8.41 5.38
CA ILE A 167 -7.28 -7.55 6.45
C ILE A 167 -6.42 -7.73 7.69
N MET A 168 -5.84 -6.65 8.21
CA MET A 168 -5.06 -6.67 9.44
C MET A 168 -5.62 -5.68 10.47
N HIS A 169 -5.75 -6.10 11.72
CA HIS A 169 -6.27 -5.26 12.79
C HIS A 169 -5.62 -5.59 14.14
N GLY A 170 -5.34 -4.59 14.95
CA GLY A 170 -4.83 -4.76 16.30
C GLY A 170 -5.95 -5.04 17.31
N THR A 171 -5.78 -6.03 18.20
CA THR A 171 -6.83 -6.37 19.19
C THR A 171 -6.98 -5.33 20.31
N ALA A 172 -6.01 -4.42 20.48
CA ALA A 172 -6.06 -3.30 21.41
C ALA A 172 -6.27 -1.95 20.71
N ASP A 173 -6.81 -1.96 19.49
CA ASP A 173 -7.15 -0.75 18.75
C ASP A 173 -8.31 -0.03 19.46
N ARG A 174 -8.08 1.24 19.87
CA ARG A 174 -9.06 2.09 20.54
C ARG A 174 -9.65 3.16 19.61
N ALA A 175 -9.12 3.33 18.41
CA ALA A 175 -9.60 4.32 17.43
C ALA A 175 -10.66 3.71 16.51
N VAL A 176 -10.42 2.50 16.00
CA VAL A 176 -11.37 1.73 15.22
C VAL A 176 -11.58 0.38 15.90
N ASN A 177 -12.83 0.10 16.27
CA ASN A 177 -13.14 -1.18 16.91
C ASN A 177 -12.89 -2.33 15.95
N ILE A 178 -12.19 -3.37 16.40
CA ILE A 178 -11.84 -4.55 15.60
C ILE A 178 -13.07 -5.25 14.99
N SER A 179 -14.26 -5.08 15.60
CA SER A 179 -15.50 -5.62 15.06
C SER A 179 -15.79 -5.14 13.63
N GLN A 180 -15.29 -3.97 13.24
CA GLN A 180 -15.45 -3.45 11.87
C GLN A 180 -14.77 -4.35 10.83
N SER A 181 -13.56 -4.82 11.13
CA SER A 181 -12.84 -5.79 10.26
C SER A 181 -13.40 -7.21 10.40
N LYS A 182 -13.73 -7.63 11.63
CA LYS A 182 -14.28 -8.98 11.89
C LYS A 182 -15.58 -9.22 11.14
N ARG A 183 -16.49 -8.25 11.11
CA ARG A 183 -17.75 -8.33 10.37
C ARG A 183 -17.55 -8.72 8.91
N ILE A 184 -16.51 -8.20 8.26
CA ILE A 184 -16.23 -8.49 6.86
C ILE A 184 -15.71 -9.91 6.70
N VAL A 185 -14.79 -10.33 7.57
CA VAL A 185 -14.24 -11.68 7.58
C VAL A 185 -15.36 -12.71 7.82
N GLU A 186 -16.20 -12.48 8.83
CA GLU A 186 -17.34 -13.32 9.17
C GLU A 186 -18.36 -13.41 8.01
N TYR A 187 -18.64 -12.28 7.36
CA TYR A 187 -19.54 -12.27 6.19
C TYR A 187 -19.00 -13.18 5.07
N LEU A 188 -17.72 -13.01 4.70
CA LEU A 188 -17.13 -13.80 3.61
C LEU A 188 -17.02 -15.28 3.96
N GLN A 189 -16.67 -15.62 5.21
CA GLN A 189 -16.61 -17.00 5.69
C GLN A 189 -18.01 -17.66 5.72
N ASN A 190 -19.01 -16.99 6.28
CA ASN A 190 -20.37 -17.51 6.35
C ASN A 190 -21.00 -17.71 4.95
N ALA A 191 -20.59 -16.90 3.98
CA ALA A 191 -21.01 -17.05 2.59
C ALA A 191 -20.19 -18.11 1.81
N GLY A 192 -19.16 -18.72 2.41
CA GLY A 192 -18.23 -19.62 1.72
C GLY A 192 -17.39 -18.94 0.64
N LYS A 193 -17.19 -17.62 0.77
CA LYS A 193 -16.51 -16.74 -0.21
C LYS A 193 -15.14 -16.24 0.29
N ASP A 194 -14.49 -16.96 1.18
CA ASP A 194 -13.22 -16.57 1.82
C ASP A 194 -11.96 -17.17 1.17
N LYS A 195 -12.08 -17.72 -0.04
CA LYS A 195 -10.96 -18.36 -0.76
C LYS A 195 -9.77 -17.40 -0.92
N LEU A 196 -10.03 -16.15 -1.30
CA LEU A 196 -9.04 -15.11 -1.55
C LEU A 196 -8.79 -14.22 -0.34
N LEU A 197 -9.45 -14.52 0.80
CA LEU A 197 -9.31 -13.74 2.02
C LEU A 197 -8.14 -14.25 2.87
N ARG A 198 -7.35 -13.29 3.34
CA ARG A 198 -6.39 -13.45 4.42
C ARG A 198 -6.68 -12.43 5.52
N TYR A 199 -6.51 -12.79 6.78
CA TYR A 199 -6.64 -11.85 7.88
C TYR A 199 -5.72 -12.18 9.05
N ASN A 200 -5.25 -11.14 9.76
CA ASN A 200 -4.47 -11.27 10.98
C ASN A 200 -5.02 -10.33 12.07
N TRP A 201 -5.23 -10.90 13.24
CA TRP A 201 -5.57 -10.15 14.46
C TRP A 201 -4.31 -10.02 15.31
N LEU A 202 -3.64 -8.85 15.26
CA LEU A 202 -2.41 -8.62 16.00
C LEU A 202 -2.70 -8.50 17.50
N ALA A 203 -2.33 -9.50 18.27
CA ALA A 203 -2.58 -9.55 19.71
C ALA A 203 -1.95 -8.35 20.42
N LYS A 204 -2.75 -7.60 21.21
CA LYS A 204 -2.33 -6.35 21.87
C LYS A 204 -1.85 -5.22 20.93
N GLY A 205 -2.02 -5.39 19.61
CA GLY A 205 -1.72 -4.35 18.63
C GLY A 205 -2.63 -3.15 18.81
N THR A 206 -2.05 -1.96 18.86
CA THR A 206 -2.76 -0.68 18.91
C THR A 206 -3.01 -0.15 17.50
N HIS A 207 -3.84 0.89 17.37
CA HIS A 207 -4.13 1.52 16.07
C HIS A 207 -2.85 1.93 15.32
N GLY A 208 -1.98 2.69 15.98
CA GLY A 208 -0.79 3.26 15.35
C GLY A 208 0.25 2.24 14.89
N ILE A 209 0.28 1.02 15.47
CA ILE A 209 1.29 0.03 15.10
C ILE A 209 1.11 -0.48 13.67
N LEU A 210 -0.11 -0.43 13.14
CA LEU A 210 -0.45 -0.89 11.79
C LEU A 210 0.22 -0.02 10.71
N ALA A 211 0.53 1.25 11.02
CA ALA A 211 1.26 2.12 10.09
C ALA A 211 2.66 1.59 9.75
N ARG A 212 3.26 0.77 10.62
CA ARG A 212 4.59 0.16 10.37
C ARG A 212 4.59 -0.79 9.18
N LEU A 213 3.45 -1.34 8.82
CA LEU A 213 3.30 -2.24 7.68
C LEU A 213 3.66 -1.57 6.34
N PHE A 214 3.51 -0.26 6.23
CA PHE A 214 3.93 0.48 5.03
C PHE A 214 5.45 0.48 4.82
N TYR A 215 6.24 0.19 5.84
CA TYR A 215 7.71 0.17 5.80
C TYR A 215 8.29 -1.25 5.70
N LEU A 216 7.44 -2.27 5.81
CA LEU A 216 7.85 -3.67 5.79
C LEU A 216 7.90 -4.21 4.36
N GLN A 217 9.01 -4.85 3.97
CA GLN A 217 9.17 -5.44 2.64
C GLN A 217 8.10 -6.51 2.36
N LYS A 218 7.81 -7.36 3.34
CA LYS A 218 6.78 -8.40 3.21
C LYS A 218 5.40 -7.88 2.77
N THR A 219 5.05 -6.63 3.10
CA THR A 219 3.81 -5.98 2.65
C THR A 219 3.76 -5.90 1.13
N TYR A 220 4.84 -5.44 0.52
CA TYR A 220 4.95 -5.28 -0.93
C TYR A 220 5.16 -6.61 -1.63
N ASP A 221 5.94 -7.52 -1.04
CA ASP A 221 6.14 -8.88 -1.57
C ASP A 221 4.79 -9.60 -1.70
N TRP A 222 3.93 -9.48 -0.69
CA TRP A 222 2.59 -10.06 -0.76
C TRP A 222 1.74 -9.40 -1.84
N LEU A 223 1.70 -8.07 -1.93
CA LEU A 223 0.92 -7.38 -2.96
C LEU A 223 1.38 -7.79 -4.36
N PHE A 224 2.69 -7.74 -4.61
CA PHE A 224 3.26 -7.99 -5.93
C PHE A 224 3.21 -9.46 -6.37
N ALA A 225 2.92 -10.39 -5.46
CA ALA A 225 2.70 -11.79 -5.78
C ALA A 225 1.39 -12.06 -6.53
N HIS A 226 0.54 -11.04 -6.75
CA HIS A 226 -0.79 -11.20 -7.34
C HIS A 226 -0.95 -10.39 -8.63
N SER A 227 -1.72 -10.96 -9.58
CA SER A 227 -2.15 -10.32 -10.81
C SER A 227 -3.62 -10.63 -11.10
N THR A 228 -4.32 -9.75 -11.81
CA THR A 228 -5.65 -10.07 -12.32
C THR A 228 -5.62 -11.17 -13.38
N MET A 229 -4.44 -11.47 -13.93
CA MET A 229 -4.24 -12.53 -14.94
C MET A 229 -4.00 -13.91 -14.33
N ASP A 230 -3.81 -14.02 -13.00
CA ASP A 230 -3.59 -15.30 -12.32
C ASP A 230 -4.78 -16.24 -12.50
N LYS A 231 -4.51 -17.49 -12.89
CA LYS A 231 -5.54 -18.52 -13.14
C LYS A 231 -5.10 -19.88 -12.56
N PRO A 232 -5.69 -20.33 -11.44
CA PRO A 232 -6.67 -19.61 -10.62
C PRO A 232 -6.02 -18.48 -9.82
N ARG A 233 -6.81 -17.47 -9.41
CA ARG A 233 -6.39 -16.52 -8.39
C ARG A 233 -6.36 -17.26 -7.03
N GLU A 234 -5.26 -17.11 -6.32
CA GLU A 234 -5.05 -17.80 -5.04
C GLU A 234 -4.30 -16.89 -4.05
N VAL A 235 -4.43 -17.19 -2.78
CA VAL A 235 -3.71 -16.51 -1.69
C VAL A 235 -2.87 -17.53 -0.95
N ASN A 236 -1.56 -17.25 -0.82
CA ASN A 236 -0.70 -18.05 0.03
C ASN A 236 -1.04 -17.79 1.51
N LYS A 237 -1.81 -18.71 2.11
CA LYS A 237 -2.24 -18.61 3.51
C LYS A 237 -1.10 -18.89 4.52
N ASN A 238 0.04 -19.39 4.06
CA ASN A 238 1.22 -19.62 4.90
C ASN A 238 2.18 -18.41 4.95
N PHE A 239 2.00 -17.45 4.04
CA PHE A 239 2.75 -16.18 4.09
C PHE A 239 2.21 -15.36 5.28
N ASP A 240 3.06 -14.97 6.22
CA ASP A 240 2.62 -14.27 7.42
C ASP A 240 3.45 -13.03 7.76
N ILE A 241 2.80 -12.08 8.43
CA ILE A 241 3.41 -10.92 9.05
C ILE A 241 3.04 -10.96 10.52
N ASP A 242 4.03 -11.11 11.37
CA ASP A 242 3.86 -11.17 12.81
C ASP A 242 4.39 -9.91 13.52
N PHE A 243 4.35 -9.93 14.85
CA PHE A 243 4.84 -8.81 15.66
C PHE A 243 6.36 -8.61 15.59
N SER A 244 7.12 -9.68 15.31
CA SER A 244 8.58 -9.59 15.16
C SER A 244 8.95 -8.85 13.89
N ASP A 245 8.26 -9.13 12.79
CA ASP A 245 8.40 -8.39 11.53
C ASP A 245 8.13 -6.89 11.72
N ILE A 246 7.03 -6.57 12.41
CA ILE A 246 6.64 -5.18 12.69
C ILE A 246 7.67 -4.45 13.57
N LYS A 247 8.30 -5.15 14.51
CA LYS A 247 9.38 -4.57 15.33
C LYS A 247 10.65 -4.32 14.53
N GLN A 248 10.99 -5.20 13.61
CA GLN A 248 12.19 -5.09 12.77
C GLN A 248 12.11 -3.94 11.76
N THR A 249 10.91 -3.46 11.44
CA THR A 249 10.70 -2.41 10.44
C THR A 249 11.57 -1.17 10.65
N TYR A 250 11.79 -0.76 11.91
CA TYR A 250 12.64 0.40 12.21
C TYR A 250 14.12 0.09 12.11
N GLU A 251 14.55 -1.14 12.35
CA GLU A 251 15.95 -1.54 12.16
C GLU A 251 16.31 -1.54 10.67
N GLU A 252 15.41 -2.00 9.80
CA GLU A 252 15.58 -1.88 8.35
C GLU A 252 15.71 -0.41 7.93
N LEU A 253 14.86 0.49 8.45
CA LEU A 253 14.92 1.90 8.13
C LEU A 253 16.19 2.60 8.66
N LYS A 254 16.72 2.20 9.82
CA LYS A 254 17.98 2.70 10.33
C LYS A 254 19.17 2.29 9.46
N TRP A 255 19.11 1.05 8.93
CA TRP A 255 20.14 0.56 8.03
C TRP A 255 20.19 1.39 6.74
N PHE A 256 19.03 1.72 6.16
CA PHE A 256 18.95 2.60 5.00
C PHE A 256 19.48 4.03 5.31
N LYS A 257 19.17 4.59 6.48
CA LYS A 257 19.71 5.89 6.89
C LYS A 257 21.24 5.88 6.99
N GLY A 258 21.84 4.86 7.59
CA GLY A 258 23.30 4.75 7.70
C GLY A 258 24.03 4.63 6.36
N MET A 259 23.32 4.33 5.25
CA MET A 259 23.90 4.35 3.91
C MET A 259 23.95 5.77 3.28
N PHE A 260 23.23 6.73 3.85
CA PHE A 260 23.11 8.10 3.31
C PHE A 260 23.71 9.18 4.24
N ASP A 261 24.04 8.85 5.48
CA ASP A 261 24.54 9.81 6.50
C ASP A 261 26.08 9.92 6.53
N ASP A 262 26.81 9.30 5.62
CA ASP A 262 28.29 9.34 5.52
C ASP A 262 28.83 10.35 4.47
N ASP A 263 28.11 11.47 4.22
CA ASP A 263 28.60 12.62 3.44
C ASP A 263 28.73 13.89 4.30
#